data_12adf592baabfa333724d431f07cc9d4
#
_entry.id   12adf592baabfa333724d431f07cc9d4
#
_cell.length_a   1.000
_cell.length_b   1.000
_cell.length_c   1.000
_cell.angle_alpha   90.00
_cell.angle_beta   90.00
_cell.angle_gamma   90.00
#
_symmetry.space_group_name_H-M   'P 1'
#
loop_
_entity.id
_entity.type
_entity.pdbx_description
1 polymer ?
#
loop_
_entity_poly.entity_id
_entity_poly.type
_entity_poly.pdbx_seq_one_letter_code
_entity_poly.pdbx_strand_id
1 'polypeptide(L)'
;IEPVRESLGSLKKTLSAVCEAGGRAIVIVNPYHGDHKKDGASITGLLQEYFCEVDNISAGILLRNDMNADEVIACYDQHADHQPVLVHAGFTAPKELAAALKKNTAGLDNVFIEDHAKMLYRKHFDQGKRILVRDGFKRQRNADYLPVEEFSDLHVTYDELRMTGFGDFLIAGDVYSESGGPAYAVAIHLTFIDPDKDDVMYVYHFISDTNDTPTDPAGKFAQALEKLIAKLDSDNSHILETEAIKEFRSLHAKGHFPGLGYIKKLSMKHHIETLADYLG
;
A
#
# COMPACT_ATOMS: atom_id res chain seq x y z
N ILE A 1 2.64 -4.03 6.45
CA ILE A 1 3.88 -3.20 6.46
C ILE A 1 5.07 -4.14 6.32
N GLU A 2 5.87 -4.03 5.24
CA GLU A 2 7.21 -4.61 5.16
C GLU A 2 8.21 -3.55 5.63
N PRO A 3 8.91 -3.75 6.77
CA PRO A 3 9.92 -2.80 7.24
C PRO A 3 11.15 -2.85 6.33
N VAL A 4 11.43 -1.76 5.61
CA VAL A 4 12.50 -1.75 4.59
C VAL A 4 13.74 -1.02 5.06
N ARG A 5 13.64 0.23 5.44
CA ARG A 5 14.74 1.09 5.87
C ARG A 5 14.51 1.83 7.18
N GLU A 6 13.35 1.68 7.76
CA GLU A 6 13.06 2.30 9.05
C GLU A 6 13.81 1.60 10.18
N SER A 7 14.30 2.40 11.10
CA SER A 7 14.82 1.86 12.36
C SER A 7 13.69 1.19 13.16
N LEU A 8 14.04 0.24 14.01
CA LEU A 8 13.06 -0.40 14.92
C LEU A 8 12.31 0.62 15.79
N GLY A 9 13.00 1.70 16.21
CA GLY A 9 12.37 2.79 16.94
C GLY A 9 11.35 3.56 16.12
N SER A 10 11.56 3.75 14.82
CA SER A 10 10.57 4.35 13.91
C SER A 10 9.40 3.41 13.67
N LEU A 11 9.68 2.12 13.45
CA LEU A 11 8.64 1.10 13.30
C LEU A 11 7.74 1.04 14.54
N LYS A 12 8.34 0.99 15.75
CA LYS A 12 7.59 1.05 17.02
C LYS A 12 6.65 2.25 17.08
N LYS A 13 7.15 3.46 16.78
CA LYS A 13 6.34 4.69 16.78
C LYS A 13 5.18 4.61 15.79
N THR A 14 5.41 4.07 14.59
CA THR A 14 4.38 3.90 13.56
C THR A 14 3.30 2.93 14.05
N LEU A 15 3.68 1.78 14.61
CA LEU A 15 2.73 0.79 15.12
C LEU A 15 1.93 1.33 16.30
N SER A 16 2.58 2.06 17.24
CA SER A 16 1.87 2.71 18.35
C SER A 16 0.84 3.72 17.84
N ALA A 17 1.20 4.56 16.87
CA ALA A 17 0.29 5.54 16.28
C ALA A 17 -0.91 4.86 15.56
N VAL A 18 -0.69 3.72 14.90
CA VAL A 18 -1.78 2.95 14.28
C VAL A 18 -2.75 2.43 15.36
N CYS A 19 -2.23 1.88 16.47
CA CYS A 19 -3.05 1.41 17.58
C CYS A 19 -3.84 2.56 18.26
N GLU A 20 -3.18 3.69 18.52
CA GLU A 20 -3.80 4.89 19.10
C GLU A 20 -4.94 5.43 18.23
N ALA A 21 -4.80 5.32 16.92
CA ALA A 21 -5.84 5.70 15.95
C ALA A 21 -6.96 4.64 15.81
N GLY A 22 -6.93 3.54 16.54
CA GLY A 22 -7.89 2.43 16.43
C GLY A 22 -7.70 1.57 15.17
N GLY A 23 -6.59 1.77 14.46
CA GLY A 23 -6.23 1.00 13.28
C GLY A 23 -5.64 -0.37 13.59
N ARG A 24 -5.45 -1.19 12.56
CA ARG A 24 -4.76 -2.48 12.64
C ARG A 24 -3.55 -2.50 11.72
N ALA A 25 -2.49 -3.21 12.10
CA ALA A 25 -1.31 -3.40 11.26
C ALA A 25 -0.91 -4.88 11.19
N ILE A 26 -0.55 -5.31 9.98
CA ILE A 26 0.11 -6.59 9.72
C ILE A 26 1.57 -6.24 9.43
N VAL A 27 2.48 -6.70 10.27
CA VAL A 27 3.92 -6.43 10.16
C VAL A 27 4.62 -7.66 9.61
N ILE A 28 5.28 -7.54 8.46
CA ILE A 28 6.04 -8.64 7.86
C ILE A 28 7.24 -8.96 8.77
N VAL A 29 7.27 -10.19 9.30
CA VAL A 29 8.30 -10.68 10.21
C VAL A 29 9.47 -11.37 9.51
N ASN A 30 9.29 -11.73 8.24
CA ASN A 30 10.31 -12.30 7.35
C ASN A 30 10.52 -11.44 6.10
N PRO A 31 10.92 -10.16 6.23
CA PRO A 31 10.99 -9.22 5.12
C PRO A 31 11.93 -9.69 4.02
N TYR A 32 11.60 -9.35 2.78
CA TYR A 32 12.40 -9.69 1.59
C TYR A 32 13.31 -8.55 1.16
N HIS A 33 12.92 -7.32 1.46
CA HIS A 33 13.64 -6.12 1.06
C HIS A 33 14.26 -5.39 2.27
N GLY A 34 15.24 -4.53 1.98
CA GLY A 34 15.79 -3.59 2.93
C GLY A 34 16.74 -4.16 3.97
N ASP A 35 16.90 -3.39 5.05
CA ASP A 35 17.95 -3.63 6.06
C ASP A 35 17.64 -4.85 6.94
N HIS A 36 16.37 -5.18 7.12
CA HIS A 36 15.90 -6.29 7.95
C HIS A 36 15.76 -7.62 7.22
N LYS A 37 16.05 -7.71 5.92
CA LYS A 37 15.87 -8.95 5.13
C LYS A 37 16.70 -10.14 5.62
N LYS A 38 17.79 -9.89 6.38
CA LYS A 38 18.67 -10.93 6.94
C LYS A 38 18.40 -11.20 8.41
N ASP A 39 17.65 -10.36 9.07
CA ASP A 39 17.45 -10.38 10.52
C ASP A 39 15.99 -10.02 10.88
N GLY A 40 15.06 -10.88 10.47
CA GLY A 40 13.67 -10.80 10.91
C GLY A 40 13.52 -10.98 12.43
N ALA A 41 14.51 -11.53 13.12
CA ALA A 41 14.50 -11.72 14.56
C ALA A 41 14.40 -10.40 15.34
N SER A 42 14.97 -9.32 14.81
CA SER A 42 14.85 -7.98 15.40
C SER A 42 13.41 -7.45 15.39
N ILE A 43 12.65 -7.75 14.32
CA ILE A 43 11.23 -7.39 14.22
C ILE A 43 10.41 -8.25 15.18
N THR A 44 10.68 -9.56 15.21
CA THR A 44 10.05 -10.49 16.17
C THR A 44 10.28 -10.04 17.62
N GLY A 45 11.52 -9.69 17.97
CA GLY A 45 11.85 -9.17 19.29
C GLY A 45 11.09 -7.89 19.65
N LEU A 46 10.92 -6.96 18.68
CA LEU A 46 10.14 -5.74 18.88
C LEU A 46 8.66 -6.06 19.12
N LEU A 47 8.07 -6.99 18.38
CA LEU A 47 6.68 -7.41 18.57
C LEU A 47 6.48 -8.05 19.95
N GLN A 48 7.36 -8.95 20.37
CA GLN A 48 7.32 -9.61 21.67
C GLN A 48 7.48 -8.63 22.83
N GLU A 49 8.38 -7.65 22.70
CA GLU A 49 8.66 -6.70 23.79
C GLU A 49 7.55 -5.66 23.98
N TYR A 50 6.91 -5.18 22.88
CA TYR A 50 6.03 -4.02 22.94
C TYR A 50 4.59 -4.27 22.52
N PHE A 51 4.29 -5.38 21.82
CA PHE A 51 2.98 -5.62 21.21
C PHE A 51 2.42 -7.03 21.45
N CYS A 52 2.95 -7.79 22.42
CA CYS A 52 2.52 -9.17 22.70
C CYS A 52 1.04 -9.28 23.19
N GLU A 53 0.50 -8.23 23.79
CA GLU A 53 -0.89 -8.19 24.30
C GLU A 53 -1.77 -7.22 23.47
N VAL A 54 -1.35 -6.89 22.24
CA VAL A 54 -2.03 -5.89 21.40
C VAL A 54 -2.70 -6.57 20.21
N ASP A 55 -4.01 -6.74 20.27
CA ASP A 55 -4.82 -7.40 19.22
C ASP A 55 -4.81 -6.70 17.86
N ASN A 56 -4.40 -5.43 17.84
CA ASN A 56 -4.38 -4.63 16.60
C ASN A 56 -3.10 -4.82 15.77
N ILE A 57 -2.11 -5.58 16.27
CA ILE A 57 -0.84 -5.83 15.56
C ILE A 57 -0.72 -7.33 15.31
N SER A 58 -0.63 -7.71 14.04
CA SER A 58 -0.49 -9.10 13.60
C SER A 58 0.87 -9.33 12.95
N ALA A 59 1.43 -10.52 13.11
CA ALA A 59 2.62 -10.96 12.39
C ALA A 59 2.26 -11.36 10.97
N GLY A 60 2.79 -10.69 9.96
CA GLY A 60 2.63 -11.06 8.55
C GLY A 60 3.74 -12.00 8.10
N ILE A 61 3.38 -13.17 7.59
CA ILE A 61 4.33 -14.11 6.99
C ILE A 61 4.29 -13.94 5.48
N LEU A 62 5.33 -13.37 4.90
CA LEU A 62 5.45 -13.16 3.46
C LEU A 62 5.84 -14.46 2.77
N LEU A 63 4.90 -15.04 2.02
CA LEU A 63 5.05 -16.30 1.30
C LEU A 63 5.61 -16.06 -0.11
N ARG A 64 6.85 -16.46 -0.32
CA ARG A 64 7.59 -16.22 -1.56
C ARG A 64 7.89 -17.52 -2.31
N ASN A 65 8.32 -17.38 -3.54
CA ASN A 65 8.69 -18.49 -4.42
C ASN A 65 9.97 -19.25 -4.01
N ASP A 66 10.78 -18.70 -3.12
CA ASP A 66 12.01 -19.28 -2.59
C ASP A 66 11.81 -20.03 -1.26
N MET A 67 10.57 -20.11 -0.76
CA MET A 67 10.20 -20.82 0.47
C MET A 67 9.54 -22.17 0.17
N ASN A 68 9.68 -23.12 1.10
CA ASN A 68 8.93 -24.37 1.14
C ASN A 68 7.87 -24.35 2.26
N ALA A 69 7.00 -25.37 2.32
CA ALA A 69 5.91 -25.43 3.29
C ALA A 69 6.39 -25.55 4.75
N ASP A 70 7.48 -26.28 4.99
CA ASP A 70 8.03 -26.45 6.35
C ASP A 70 8.59 -25.15 6.90
N GLU A 71 9.25 -24.35 6.07
CA GLU A 71 9.73 -23.00 6.45
C GLU A 71 8.59 -22.05 6.80
N VAL A 72 7.49 -22.10 6.04
CA VAL A 72 6.29 -21.30 6.34
C VAL A 72 5.67 -21.73 7.66
N ILE A 73 5.53 -23.03 7.91
CA ILE A 73 4.98 -23.58 9.15
C ILE A 73 5.86 -23.20 10.34
N ALA A 74 7.17 -23.36 10.22
CA ALA A 74 8.10 -22.98 11.29
C ALA A 74 8.00 -21.46 11.62
N CYS A 75 7.88 -20.62 10.61
CA CYS A 75 7.66 -19.19 10.80
C CYS A 75 6.29 -18.89 11.45
N TYR A 76 5.25 -19.61 11.05
CA TYR A 76 3.92 -19.54 11.65
C TYR A 76 3.95 -19.93 13.13
N ASP A 77 4.52 -21.08 13.48
CA ASP A 77 4.58 -21.56 14.86
C ASP A 77 5.39 -20.62 15.77
N GLN A 78 6.46 -20.02 15.24
CA GLN A 78 7.26 -19.03 15.94
C GLN A 78 6.47 -17.77 16.33
N HIS A 79 5.42 -17.43 15.57
CA HIS A 79 4.64 -16.20 15.75
C HIS A 79 3.18 -16.47 16.14
N ALA A 80 2.85 -17.67 16.64
CA ALA A 80 1.50 -18.09 16.96
C ALA A 80 0.79 -17.11 17.92
N ASP A 81 1.52 -16.51 18.85
CA ASP A 81 1.00 -15.55 19.85
C ASP A 81 0.68 -14.15 19.26
N HIS A 82 1.08 -13.89 18.00
CA HIS A 82 0.88 -12.61 17.33
C HIS A 82 -0.15 -12.66 16.19
N GLN A 83 -1.14 -13.56 16.29
CA GLN A 83 -2.21 -13.69 15.29
C GLN A 83 -1.68 -13.69 13.85
N PRO A 84 -0.88 -14.69 13.45
CA PRO A 84 -0.17 -14.67 12.19
C PRO A 84 -1.12 -14.62 10.98
N VAL A 85 -0.76 -13.81 9.99
CA VAL A 85 -1.48 -13.61 8.74
C VAL A 85 -0.59 -14.05 7.58
N LEU A 86 -1.11 -14.86 6.66
CA LEU A 86 -0.37 -15.26 5.47
C LEU A 86 -0.48 -14.18 4.38
N VAL A 87 0.66 -13.67 3.92
CA VAL A 87 0.75 -12.71 2.83
C VAL A 87 1.33 -13.41 1.60
N HIS A 88 0.48 -13.74 0.66
CA HIS A 88 0.80 -14.57 -0.51
C HIS A 88 1.43 -13.74 -1.63
N ALA A 89 2.74 -13.83 -1.77
CA ALA A 89 3.58 -13.08 -2.72
C ALA A 89 4.44 -13.99 -3.62
N GLY A 90 3.83 -15.03 -4.19
CA GLY A 90 4.48 -15.89 -5.19
C GLY A 90 4.85 -17.30 -4.72
N PHE A 91 4.39 -17.75 -3.57
CA PHE A 91 4.62 -19.11 -3.08
C PHE A 91 4.11 -20.16 -4.07
N THR A 92 4.88 -21.26 -4.29
CA THR A 92 4.65 -22.17 -5.42
C THR A 92 3.96 -23.48 -5.07
N ALA A 93 3.87 -23.85 -3.77
CA ALA A 93 3.28 -25.11 -3.30
C ALA A 93 1.99 -24.91 -2.46
N PRO A 94 0.94 -24.19 -2.97
CA PRO A 94 -0.23 -23.82 -2.16
C PRO A 94 -1.03 -25.01 -1.65
N LYS A 95 -1.12 -26.08 -2.43
CA LYS A 95 -1.87 -27.29 -2.04
C LYS A 95 -1.23 -28.01 -0.85
N GLU A 96 0.08 -28.11 -0.84
CA GLU A 96 0.87 -28.72 0.24
C GLU A 96 0.74 -27.91 1.52
N LEU A 97 0.99 -26.60 1.46
CA LEU A 97 0.87 -25.71 2.58
C LEU A 97 -0.55 -25.70 3.17
N ALA A 98 -1.58 -25.58 2.33
CA ALA A 98 -2.97 -25.60 2.78
C ALA A 98 -3.34 -26.93 3.46
N ALA A 99 -2.84 -28.06 2.97
CA ALA A 99 -3.08 -29.36 3.60
C ALA A 99 -2.39 -29.47 4.97
N ALA A 100 -1.19 -28.94 5.12
CA ALA A 100 -0.47 -28.90 6.39
C ALA A 100 -1.14 -27.98 7.42
N LEU A 101 -1.56 -26.80 6.99
CA LEU A 101 -2.23 -25.81 7.85
C LEU A 101 -3.64 -26.25 8.28
N LYS A 102 -4.41 -26.98 7.48
CA LYS A 102 -5.76 -27.47 7.84
C LYS A 102 -5.82 -28.27 9.14
N LYS A 103 -4.71 -28.85 9.57
CA LYS A 103 -4.63 -29.61 10.81
C LYS A 103 -4.53 -28.72 12.06
N ASN A 104 -4.08 -27.48 11.91
CA ASN A 104 -3.69 -26.61 13.02
C ASN A 104 -4.43 -25.28 13.10
N THR A 105 -5.19 -24.85 12.06
CA THR A 105 -5.63 -23.47 11.95
C THR A 105 -7.04 -23.35 11.40
N ALA A 106 -8.03 -23.32 12.28
CA ALA A 106 -9.36 -22.83 11.92
C ALA A 106 -9.32 -21.30 11.87
N GLY A 107 -9.48 -20.70 10.67
CA GLY A 107 -9.71 -19.28 10.54
C GLY A 107 -8.47 -18.40 10.33
N LEU A 108 -7.39 -18.96 9.76
CA LEU A 108 -6.19 -18.19 9.41
C LEU A 108 -6.50 -17.14 8.33
N ASP A 109 -6.16 -15.88 8.63
CA ASP A 109 -6.36 -14.76 7.70
C ASP A 109 -5.32 -14.75 6.58
N ASN A 110 -5.77 -14.41 5.36
CA ASN A 110 -4.99 -14.46 4.14
C ASN A 110 -5.02 -13.11 3.40
N VAL A 111 -3.87 -12.60 3.02
CA VAL A 111 -3.71 -11.45 2.14
C VAL A 111 -3.08 -11.93 0.84
N PHE A 112 -3.75 -11.74 -0.28
CA PHE A 112 -3.29 -12.19 -1.60
C PHE A 112 -2.82 -11.01 -2.43
N ILE A 113 -1.55 -10.98 -2.82
CA ILE A 113 -1.08 -10.07 -3.85
C ILE A 113 -1.55 -10.61 -5.20
N GLU A 114 -2.44 -9.88 -5.88
CA GLU A 114 -3.20 -10.41 -7.03
C GLU A 114 -2.32 -10.93 -8.16
N ASP A 115 -1.25 -10.22 -8.47
CA ASP A 115 -0.32 -10.62 -9.53
C ASP A 115 0.45 -11.90 -9.22
N HIS A 116 0.66 -12.21 -7.96
CA HIS A 116 1.39 -13.37 -7.49
C HIS A 116 0.49 -14.52 -7.05
N ALA A 117 -0.75 -14.24 -6.65
CA ALA A 117 -1.70 -15.22 -6.13
C ALA A 117 -2.96 -15.28 -7.00
N LYS A 118 -2.88 -15.93 -8.16
CA LYS A 118 -3.99 -16.05 -9.12
C LYS A 118 -5.16 -16.89 -8.57
N MET A 119 -6.31 -16.85 -9.23
CA MET A 119 -7.57 -17.45 -8.75
C MET A 119 -7.44 -18.94 -8.38
N LEU A 120 -6.74 -19.74 -9.18
CA LEU A 120 -6.54 -21.18 -8.89
C LEU A 120 -5.68 -21.40 -7.64
N TYR A 121 -4.70 -20.56 -7.39
CA TYR A 121 -3.90 -20.54 -6.17
C TYR A 121 -4.78 -20.27 -4.95
N ARG A 122 -5.59 -19.20 -4.99
CA ARG A 122 -6.44 -18.75 -3.88
C ARG A 122 -7.51 -19.77 -3.45
N LYS A 123 -7.86 -20.74 -4.32
CA LYS A 123 -8.80 -21.84 -3.99
C LYS A 123 -8.31 -22.74 -2.86
N HIS A 124 -7.01 -22.82 -2.61
CA HIS A 124 -6.45 -23.66 -1.57
C HIS A 124 -6.60 -23.04 -0.17
N PHE A 125 -6.87 -21.74 -0.09
CA PHE A 125 -7.00 -20.95 1.15
C PHE A 125 -8.41 -20.36 1.22
N ASP A 126 -9.39 -21.18 1.55
CA ASP A 126 -10.82 -20.86 1.56
C ASP A 126 -11.38 -20.53 2.97
N GLN A 127 -10.54 -20.57 3.99
CA GLN A 127 -10.86 -20.29 5.38
C GLN A 127 -10.33 -18.92 5.81
N GLY A 128 -10.90 -18.39 6.90
CA GLY A 128 -10.50 -17.09 7.46
C GLY A 128 -10.89 -15.89 6.61
N LYS A 129 -10.34 -14.74 6.95
CA LYS A 129 -10.48 -13.54 6.12
C LYS A 129 -9.61 -13.68 4.87
N ARG A 130 -10.12 -13.14 3.78
CA ARG A 130 -9.49 -13.24 2.47
C ARG A 130 -9.44 -11.83 1.87
N ILE A 131 -8.30 -11.20 1.94
CA ILE A 131 -8.08 -9.84 1.45
C ILE A 131 -7.31 -9.93 0.13
N LEU A 132 -7.81 -9.28 -0.91
CA LEU A 132 -7.11 -9.16 -2.18
C LEU A 132 -6.44 -7.79 -2.27
N VAL A 133 -5.15 -7.78 -2.61
CA VAL A 133 -4.38 -6.55 -2.81
C VAL A 133 -3.98 -6.46 -4.27
N ARG A 134 -4.43 -5.40 -4.93
CA ARG A 134 -4.15 -5.13 -6.35
C ARG A 134 -3.21 -3.94 -6.48
N ASP A 135 -2.23 -4.03 -7.39
CA ASP A 135 -1.45 -2.87 -7.79
C ASP A 135 -2.21 -2.08 -8.87
N GLY A 136 -2.87 -1.01 -8.44
CA GLY A 136 -3.56 -0.08 -9.34
C GLY A 136 -2.65 1.01 -9.91
N PHE A 137 -1.45 1.19 -9.35
CA PHE A 137 -0.55 2.25 -9.74
C PHE A 137 0.54 1.77 -10.71
N LYS A 138 0.31 1.94 -12.00
CA LYS A 138 1.27 1.58 -13.05
C LYS A 138 2.49 2.50 -13.00
N ARG A 139 3.54 2.09 -12.29
CA ARG A 139 4.76 2.87 -12.12
C ARG A 139 5.49 3.07 -13.44
N GLN A 140 5.73 4.33 -13.81
CA GLN A 140 6.47 4.74 -15.00
C GLN A 140 7.24 6.05 -14.73
N ARG A 141 7.93 6.59 -15.74
CA ARG A 141 8.57 7.92 -15.60
C ARG A 141 7.48 8.99 -15.53
N ASN A 142 7.67 10.01 -14.68
CA ASN A 142 6.67 11.05 -14.49
C ASN A 142 6.20 11.72 -15.80
N ALA A 143 7.09 11.85 -16.79
CA ALA A 143 6.75 12.46 -18.07
C ALA A 143 5.90 11.56 -19.00
N ASP A 144 5.79 10.26 -18.70
CA ASP A 144 5.13 9.28 -19.58
C ASP A 144 3.67 8.99 -19.14
N TYR A 145 3.22 9.48 -17.99
CA TYR A 145 1.86 9.30 -17.53
C TYR A 145 0.85 10.02 -18.42
N LEU A 146 -0.25 9.38 -18.71
CA LEU A 146 -1.42 10.05 -19.27
C LEU A 146 -2.06 10.98 -18.23
N PRO A 147 -2.82 12.02 -18.63
CA PRO A 147 -3.46 12.94 -17.68
C PRO A 147 -4.40 12.25 -16.70
N VAL A 148 -5.06 11.16 -17.13
CA VAL A 148 -5.97 10.31 -16.34
C VAL A 148 -5.74 8.87 -16.74
N GLU A 149 -5.65 7.99 -15.74
CA GLU A 149 -5.60 6.54 -15.95
C GLU A 149 -6.56 5.84 -14.98
N GLU A 150 -7.07 4.69 -15.37
CA GLU A 150 -7.83 3.83 -14.46
C GLU A 150 -6.88 3.29 -13.39
N PHE A 151 -7.30 3.38 -12.14
CA PHE A 151 -6.55 2.87 -11.01
C PHE A 151 -7.03 1.46 -10.62
N SER A 152 -8.30 1.31 -10.24
CA SER A 152 -8.87 0.02 -9.85
C SER A 152 -10.39 0.08 -9.67
N ASP A 153 -11.05 -1.05 -9.93
CA ASP A 153 -12.44 -1.31 -9.57
C ASP A 153 -12.58 -2.23 -8.34
N LEU A 154 -11.46 -2.61 -7.72
CA LEU A 154 -11.44 -3.67 -6.71
C LEU A 154 -12.26 -3.34 -5.46
N HIS A 155 -12.36 -2.08 -5.07
CA HIS A 155 -13.15 -1.62 -3.93
C HIS A 155 -14.67 -1.83 -4.13
N VAL A 156 -15.11 -1.98 -5.39
CA VAL A 156 -16.49 -2.30 -5.76
C VAL A 156 -16.68 -3.81 -5.99
N THR A 157 -15.66 -4.50 -6.53
CA THR A 157 -15.80 -5.87 -7.07
C THR A 157 -15.19 -6.98 -6.21
N TYR A 158 -14.58 -6.67 -5.06
CA TYR A 158 -13.84 -7.66 -4.27
C TYR A 158 -14.69 -8.84 -3.77
N ASP A 159 -15.95 -8.61 -3.44
CA ASP A 159 -16.88 -9.64 -2.95
C ASP A 159 -17.30 -10.62 -4.06
N GLU A 160 -17.45 -10.15 -5.30
CA GLU A 160 -17.66 -11.02 -6.47
C GLU A 160 -16.48 -11.97 -6.70
N LEU A 161 -15.27 -11.54 -6.32
CA LEU A 161 -14.07 -12.37 -6.32
C LEU A 161 -13.97 -13.29 -5.09
N ARG A 162 -15.03 -13.35 -4.26
CA ARG A 162 -15.12 -14.11 -3.02
C ARG A 162 -14.05 -13.70 -2.00
N MET A 163 -13.77 -12.42 -1.93
CA MET A 163 -12.91 -11.81 -0.91
C MET A 163 -13.76 -11.19 0.19
N THR A 164 -13.20 -11.09 1.39
CA THR A 164 -13.84 -10.43 2.55
C THR A 164 -13.36 -9.00 2.72
N GLY A 165 -12.42 -8.58 1.89
CA GLY A 165 -11.87 -7.24 1.85
C GLY A 165 -10.88 -7.07 0.71
N PHE A 166 -10.48 -5.85 0.51
CA PHE A 166 -9.55 -5.44 -0.53
C PHE A 166 -8.46 -4.53 0.02
N GLY A 167 -7.45 -4.27 -0.81
CA GLY A 167 -6.40 -3.30 -0.56
C GLY A 167 -5.61 -3.01 -1.83
N ASP A 168 -4.71 -2.05 -1.73
CA ASP A 168 -3.79 -1.68 -2.81
C ASP A 168 -2.42 -1.23 -2.27
N PHE A 169 -1.55 -0.81 -3.17
CA PHE A 169 -0.22 -0.26 -2.85
C PHE A 169 -0.20 1.28 -2.90
N LEU A 170 -1.35 1.93 -2.71
CA LEU A 170 -1.53 3.37 -2.81
C LEU A 170 -1.02 3.89 -4.17
N ILE A 171 -0.56 5.13 -4.20
CA ILE A 171 0.10 5.71 -5.39
C ILE A 171 1.61 5.38 -5.45
N ALA A 172 2.03 4.28 -4.84
CA ALA A 172 3.44 3.86 -4.80
C ALA A 172 3.74 2.67 -5.71
N GLY A 173 2.77 1.77 -5.88
CA GLY A 173 2.93 0.49 -6.57
C GLY A 173 3.70 -0.55 -5.74
N ASP A 174 3.65 -1.82 -6.18
CA ASP A 174 4.26 -2.98 -5.50
C ASP A 174 5.80 -3.05 -5.68
N VAL A 175 6.34 -2.35 -6.67
CA VAL A 175 7.76 -2.46 -6.99
C VAL A 175 8.62 -1.66 -6.01
N TYR A 176 9.36 -2.37 -5.15
CA TYR A 176 10.39 -1.76 -4.32
C TYR A 176 11.61 -1.31 -5.13
N SER A 177 12.12 -0.12 -4.87
CA SER A 177 13.34 0.42 -5.46
C SER A 177 14.18 1.13 -4.42
N GLU A 178 15.43 0.73 -4.29
CA GLU A 178 16.39 1.34 -3.34
C GLU A 178 16.85 2.74 -3.78
N SER A 179 16.81 3.03 -5.06
CA SER A 179 17.29 4.30 -5.62
C SER A 179 16.16 5.07 -6.31
N GLY A 180 15.94 6.31 -5.87
CA GLY A 180 15.22 7.29 -6.66
C GLY A 180 16.17 7.93 -7.66
N GLY A 181 15.85 7.89 -8.95
CA GLY A 181 16.56 8.67 -9.96
C GLY A 181 16.28 10.19 -9.84
N PRO A 182 17.06 11.04 -10.50
CA PRO A 182 16.78 12.47 -10.54
C PRO A 182 15.40 12.75 -11.17
N ALA A 183 14.64 13.65 -10.54
CA ALA A 183 13.28 13.98 -10.98
C ALA A 183 13.34 14.98 -12.18
N TYR A 184 13.35 14.49 -13.39
CA TYR A 184 13.27 15.32 -14.60
C TYR A 184 11.92 16.02 -14.71
N ALA A 185 10.82 15.34 -14.37
CA ALA A 185 9.49 15.92 -14.21
C ALA A 185 9.00 15.70 -12.76
N VAL A 186 8.25 16.65 -12.24
CA VAL A 186 7.51 16.51 -10.99
C VAL A 186 6.05 16.19 -11.32
N ALA A 187 5.49 15.19 -10.66
CA ALA A 187 4.10 14.80 -10.81
C ALA A 187 3.39 14.76 -9.44
N ILE A 188 2.14 15.21 -9.41
CA ILE A 188 1.21 14.99 -8.32
C ILE A 188 0.18 13.98 -8.81
N HIS A 189 0.00 12.89 -8.09
CA HIS A 189 -0.95 11.83 -8.42
C HIS A 189 -2.09 11.84 -7.41
N LEU A 190 -3.33 12.03 -7.88
CA LEU A 190 -4.51 12.07 -7.02
C LEU A 190 -5.57 11.12 -7.55
N THR A 191 -6.00 10.19 -6.72
CA THR A 191 -7.08 9.28 -7.04
C THR A 191 -8.43 9.97 -6.83
N PHE A 192 -9.42 9.52 -7.59
CA PHE A 192 -10.83 9.90 -7.42
C PHE A 192 -11.71 8.73 -7.84
N ILE A 193 -12.91 8.66 -7.29
CA ILE A 193 -13.93 7.69 -7.66
C ILE A 193 -14.90 8.40 -8.59
N ASP A 194 -15.18 7.79 -9.74
CA ASP A 194 -16.05 8.37 -10.78
C ASP A 194 -17.46 7.75 -10.70
N PRO A 195 -18.45 8.47 -10.13
CA PRO A 195 -19.79 7.94 -9.98
C PRO A 195 -20.52 7.76 -11.32
N ASP A 196 -20.04 8.41 -12.38
CA ASP A 196 -20.62 8.27 -13.73
C ASP A 196 -20.06 7.03 -14.46
N LYS A 197 -19.11 6.31 -13.83
CA LYS A 197 -18.44 5.11 -14.35
C LYS A 197 -18.41 3.98 -13.33
N ASP A 198 -19.59 3.62 -12.81
CA ASP A 198 -19.79 2.51 -11.88
C ASP A 198 -18.86 2.56 -10.65
N ASP A 199 -18.58 3.77 -10.15
CA ASP A 199 -17.69 4.05 -9.02
C ASP A 199 -16.26 3.53 -9.22
N VAL A 200 -15.80 3.32 -10.44
CA VAL A 200 -14.40 2.95 -10.70
C VAL A 200 -13.46 4.04 -10.23
N MET A 201 -12.37 3.64 -9.58
CA MET A 201 -11.33 4.58 -9.16
C MET A 201 -10.37 4.86 -10.30
N TYR A 202 -10.11 6.14 -10.54
CA TYR A 202 -9.14 6.68 -11.49
C TYR A 202 -8.05 7.46 -10.74
N VAL A 203 -6.99 7.77 -11.44
CA VAL A 203 -5.90 8.64 -10.96
C VAL A 203 -5.61 9.75 -11.95
N TYR A 204 -5.62 11.00 -11.48
CA TYR A 204 -5.09 12.16 -12.21
C TYR A 204 -3.59 12.25 -12.01
N HIS A 205 -2.88 12.60 -13.09
CA HIS A 205 -1.44 12.86 -13.08
C HIS A 205 -1.20 14.32 -13.49
N PHE A 206 -0.92 15.18 -12.50
CA PHE A 206 -0.58 16.58 -12.72
C PHE A 206 0.93 16.70 -12.87
N ILE A 207 1.39 16.84 -14.10
CA ILE A 207 2.81 16.76 -14.45
C ILE A 207 3.33 18.16 -14.80
N SER A 208 4.55 18.49 -14.34
CA SER A 208 5.22 19.75 -14.70
C SER A 208 5.44 19.86 -16.23
N ASP A 209 5.38 21.07 -16.76
CA ASP A 209 5.65 21.31 -18.18
C ASP A 209 7.14 21.15 -18.51
N THR A 210 8.02 21.57 -17.59
CA THR A 210 9.47 21.41 -17.73
C THR A 210 9.91 20.03 -17.27
N ASN A 211 10.60 19.29 -18.15
CA ASN A 211 11.04 17.92 -17.92
C ASN A 211 12.40 17.58 -18.56
N ASP A 212 13.16 18.58 -19.01
CA ASP A 212 14.41 18.49 -19.76
C ASP A 212 15.64 18.34 -18.85
N THR A 213 15.58 18.80 -17.62
CA THR A 213 16.68 18.76 -16.66
C THR A 213 16.19 18.27 -15.28
N PRO A 214 17.05 17.72 -14.40
CA PRO A 214 16.68 17.36 -13.03
C PRO A 214 16.71 18.56 -12.06
N THR A 215 16.93 19.77 -12.55
CA THR A 215 17.04 20.99 -11.76
C THR A 215 15.66 21.57 -11.44
N ASP A 216 15.61 22.49 -10.49
CA ASP A 216 14.44 23.26 -10.09
C ASP A 216 13.18 22.41 -9.75
N PRO A 217 13.23 21.51 -8.79
CA PRO A 217 12.05 20.75 -8.39
C PRO A 217 10.93 21.63 -7.81
N ALA A 218 11.27 22.81 -7.27
CA ALA A 218 10.28 23.73 -6.71
C ALA A 218 9.44 24.39 -7.81
N GLY A 219 10.07 24.92 -8.88
CA GLY A 219 9.35 25.47 -10.03
C GLY A 219 8.51 24.42 -10.75
N LYS A 220 9.02 23.20 -10.90
CA LYS A 220 8.27 22.07 -11.47
C LYS A 220 7.06 21.68 -10.62
N PHE A 221 7.22 21.69 -9.29
CA PHE A 221 6.09 21.44 -8.39
C PHE A 221 5.04 22.53 -8.54
N ALA A 222 5.43 23.81 -8.62
CA ALA A 222 4.50 24.92 -8.82
C ALA A 222 3.66 24.74 -10.10
N GLN A 223 4.28 24.32 -11.22
CA GLN A 223 3.57 24.01 -12.48
C GLN A 223 2.56 22.88 -12.32
N ALA A 224 2.96 21.78 -11.66
CA ALA A 224 2.06 20.66 -11.40
C ALA A 224 0.91 21.03 -10.46
N LEU A 225 1.21 21.82 -9.44
CA LEU A 225 0.23 22.31 -8.45
C LEU A 225 -0.79 23.26 -9.08
N GLU A 226 -0.37 24.15 -9.98
CA GLU A 226 -1.29 25.03 -10.73
C GLU A 226 -2.33 24.23 -11.51
N LYS A 227 -1.88 23.16 -12.20
CA LYS A 227 -2.79 22.26 -12.93
C LYS A 227 -3.76 21.53 -12.00
N LEU A 228 -3.28 21.11 -10.82
CA LEU A 228 -4.13 20.49 -9.80
C LEU A 228 -5.20 21.48 -9.34
N ILE A 229 -4.83 22.71 -8.97
CA ILE A 229 -5.79 23.73 -8.50
C ILE A 229 -6.83 24.04 -9.58
N ALA A 230 -6.39 24.22 -10.82
CA ALA A 230 -7.31 24.45 -11.94
C ALA A 230 -8.31 23.29 -12.12
N LYS A 231 -7.87 22.04 -11.91
CA LYS A 231 -8.77 20.87 -11.96
C LYS A 231 -9.73 20.85 -10.78
N LEU A 232 -9.27 21.12 -9.55
CA LEU A 232 -10.10 21.17 -8.35
C LEU A 232 -11.23 22.21 -8.47
N ASP A 233 -10.95 23.33 -9.13
CA ASP A 233 -11.90 24.43 -9.30
C ASP A 233 -12.81 24.26 -10.52
N SER A 234 -12.70 23.13 -11.25
CA SER A 234 -13.57 22.78 -12.37
C SER A 234 -14.81 21.98 -11.91
N ASP A 235 -15.95 22.14 -12.58
CA ASP A 235 -17.23 21.52 -12.23
C ASP A 235 -17.23 19.98 -12.28
N ASN A 236 -16.24 19.36 -12.93
CA ASN A 236 -16.16 17.93 -13.16
C ASN A 236 -14.85 17.31 -12.63
N SER A 237 -14.37 17.76 -11.49
CA SER A 237 -13.12 17.24 -10.94
C SER A 237 -13.27 15.82 -10.36
N HIS A 238 -14.43 15.53 -9.75
CA HIS A 238 -14.71 14.33 -8.94
C HIS A 238 -13.68 14.08 -7.81
N ILE A 239 -12.74 15.01 -7.60
CA ILE A 239 -11.75 14.91 -6.52
C ILE A 239 -12.42 15.36 -5.21
N LEU A 240 -12.42 14.48 -4.22
CA LEU A 240 -12.91 14.79 -2.88
C LEU A 240 -12.05 15.87 -2.22
N GLU A 241 -12.67 16.86 -1.55
CA GLU A 241 -11.96 17.92 -0.80
C GLU A 241 -11.48 17.37 0.55
N THR A 242 -10.45 16.55 0.54
CA THR A 242 -9.82 15.92 1.72
C THR A 242 -8.92 16.89 2.48
N GLU A 243 -8.46 16.51 3.68
CA GLU A 243 -7.45 17.30 4.42
C GLU A 243 -6.14 17.42 3.63
N ALA A 244 -5.77 16.40 2.84
CA ALA A 244 -4.61 16.48 1.95
C ALA A 244 -4.82 17.53 0.84
N ILE A 245 -6.03 17.65 0.29
CA ILE A 245 -6.35 18.68 -0.73
C ILE A 245 -6.31 20.09 -0.13
N LYS A 246 -6.86 20.28 1.07
CA LYS A 246 -6.76 21.56 1.78
C LYS A 246 -5.29 21.99 1.99
N GLU A 247 -4.41 21.03 2.27
CA GLU A 247 -2.98 21.27 2.37
C GLU A 247 -2.37 21.68 1.01
N PHE A 248 -2.71 21.00 -0.10
CA PHE A 248 -2.28 21.41 -1.44
C PHE A 248 -2.73 22.82 -1.78
N ARG A 249 -3.97 23.20 -1.46
CA ARG A 249 -4.46 24.60 -1.62
C ARG A 249 -3.65 25.58 -0.77
N SER A 250 -3.32 25.22 0.47
CA SER A 250 -2.47 26.06 1.35
C SER A 250 -1.06 26.23 0.79
N LEU A 251 -0.46 25.14 0.26
CA LEU A 251 0.86 25.19 -0.39
C LEU A 251 0.85 26.12 -1.63
N HIS A 252 -0.21 26.02 -2.44
CA HIS A 252 -0.40 26.90 -3.59
C HIS A 252 -0.51 28.36 -3.18
N ALA A 253 -1.38 28.69 -2.24
CA ALA A 253 -1.57 30.06 -1.75
C ALA A 253 -0.30 30.68 -1.14
N LYS A 254 0.57 29.87 -0.54
CA LYS A 254 1.85 30.30 0.06
C LYS A 254 3.02 30.28 -0.92
N GLY A 255 2.87 29.72 -2.12
CA GLY A 255 3.98 29.49 -3.06
C GLY A 255 5.09 28.63 -2.45
N HIS A 256 4.73 27.63 -1.58
CA HIS A 256 5.69 26.87 -0.80
C HIS A 256 5.93 25.48 -1.38
N PHE A 257 7.21 25.10 -1.53
CA PHE A 257 7.63 23.75 -1.92
C PHE A 257 8.05 22.95 -0.69
N PRO A 258 7.29 21.91 -0.27
CA PRO A 258 7.55 21.16 0.94
C PRO A 258 8.56 20.00 0.75
N GLY A 259 9.03 19.78 -0.48
CA GLY A 259 9.87 18.64 -0.86
C GLY A 259 9.08 17.47 -1.46
N LEU A 260 9.72 16.73 -2.36
CA LEU A 260 9.08 15.66 -3.15
C LEU A 260 8.49 14.53 -2.30
N GLY A 261 9.17 14.17 -1.20
CA GLY A 261 8.68 13.14 -0.27
C GLY A 261 7.37 13.55 0.42
N TYR A 262 7.23 14.82 0.77
CA TYR A 262 6.02 15.33 1.40
C TYR A 262 4.85 15.37 0.41
N ILE A 263 5.09 15.77 -0.83
CA ILE A 263 4.10 15.75 -1.91
C ILE A 263 3.55 14.33 -2.10
N LYS A 264 4.43 13.33 -2.17
CA LYS A 264 4.02 11.92 -2.27
C LYS A 264 3.18 11.49 -1.06
N LYS A 265 3.59 11.91 0.16
CA LYS A 265 2.82 11.64 1.38
C LYS A 265 1.41 12.24 1.32
N LEU A 266 1.25 13.47 0.83
CA LEU A 266 -0.07 14.09 0.67
C LEU A 266 -0.94 13.34 -0.35
N SER A 267 -0.37 12.89 -1.47
CA SER A 267 -1.10 12.08 -2.45
C SER A 267 -1.55 10.74 -1.86
N MET A 268 -0.69 10.07 -1.07
CA MET A 268 -1.07 8.84 -0.36
C MET A 268 -2.15 9.09 0.69
N LYS A 269 -2.05 10.19 1.44
CA LYS A 269 -3.05 10.61 2.42
C LYS A 269 -4.40 10.84 1.74
N HIS A 270 -4.42 11.58 0.63
CA HIS A 270 -5.63 11.81 -0.16
C HIS A 270 -6.29 10.49 -0.60
N HIS A 271 -5.51 9.55 -1.12
CA HIS A 271 -6.01 8.24 -1.54
C HIS A 271 -6.71 7.50 -0.39
N ILE A 272 -6.08 7.46 0.80
CA ILE A 272 -6.67 6.83 1.99
C ILE A 272 -7.96 7.54 2.42
N GLU A 273 -7.95 8.87 2.45
CA GLU A 273 -9.12 9.67 2.82
C GLU A 273 -10.28 9.48 1.82
N THR A 274 -9.98 9.38 0.52
CA THR A 274 -10.98 9.11 -0.52
C THR A 274 -11.65 7.74 -0.35
N LEU A 275 -10.86 6.68 -0.08
CA LEU A 275 -11.42 5.36 0.19
C LEU A 275 -12.18 5.30 1.52
N ALA A 276 -11.69 5.98 2.55
CA ALA A 276 -12.36 6.01 3.85
C ALA A 276 -13.74 6.70 3.76
N ASP A 277 -13.84 7.79 3.01
CA ASP A 277 -15.10 8.50 2.76
C ASP A 277 -16.09 7.63 1.96
N TYR A 278 -15.61 6.93 0.93
CA TYR A 278 -16.44 6.04 0.11
C TYR A 278 -17.00 4.84 0.89
N LEU A 279 -16.23 4.31 1.83
CA LEU A 279 -16.62 3.14 2.62
C LEU A 279 -17.50 3.49 3.84
N GLY A 280 -17.61 4.75 4.24
CA GLY A 280 -18.40 5.26 5.38
C GLY A 280 -17.65 5.13 6.67
#